data_9520abcdd4c09bef3e52241cd5c3136c
#
_entry.id   9520abcdd4c09bef3e52241cd5c3136c
#
_cell.length_a   1.000
_cell.length_b   1.000
_cell.length_c   1.000
_cell.angle_alpha   90.00
_cell.angle_beta   90.00
_cell.angle_gamma   90.00
#
_symmetry.space_group_name_H-M   'P 1'
#
loop_
_entity.id
_entity.type
_entity.pdbx_description
1 polymer ?
#
loop_
_entity_poly.entity_id
_entity_poly.type
_entity_poly.pdbx_seq_one_letter_code
_entity_poly.pdbx_strand_id
1 'polypeptide(L)'
;MASIFPLVQEFTRRSVFAHREGRAISIEQFLRDVQLLAELLPERRHVFNRCADRYRFAVGFSAALLRRQVSLLPPNETPALIDQLVNRYPDVYCLSDQAGAPAELKTMSFPELSGSGPAAAQVPVVPGTQIAAVVFTSGSTGEPVPWRKTWGSLVRSAL
;
A
#
# COMPACT_ATOMS: atom_id res chain seq x y z
N MET A 1 -25.93 5.47 -2.92
CA MET A 1 -25.05 4.30 -3.10
C MET A 1 -23.59 4.73 -2.99
N ALA A 2 -22.78 4.03 -2.22
CA ALA A 2 -21.36 4.32 -2.17
C ALA A 2 -20.73 3.94 -3.53
N SER A 3 -20.01 4.87 -4.16
CA SER A 3 -19.30 4.58 -5.40
C SER A 3 -18.21 3.53 -5.12
N ILE A 4 -18.07 2.57 -6.00
CA ILE A 4 -16.98 1.58 -5.98
C ILE A 4 -16.04 1.85 -7.15
N PHE A 5 -14.76 1.60 -6.94
CA PHE A 5 -13.74 1.81 -7.97
C PHE A 5 -12.87 0.55 -8.09
N PRO A 6 -12.52 0.15 -9.31
CA PRO A 6 -11.60 -0.96 -9.51
C PRO A 6 -10.19 -0.60 -9.02
N LEU A 7 -9.42 -1.62 -8.63
CA LEU A 7 -8.03 -1.44 -8.21
C LEU A 7 -7.14 -0.96 -9.37
N VAL A 8 -7.42 -1.40 -10.58
CA VAL A 8 -6.82 -0.93 -11.84
C VAL A 8 -7.93 -0.63 -12.84
N GLN A 9 -7.78 0.45 -13.58
CA GLN A 9 -8.74 0.79 -14.63
C GLN A 9 -8.59 -0.12 -15.86
N GLU A 10 -9.65 -0.15 -16.66
CA GLU A 10 -9.87 -1.02 -17.82
C GLU A 10 -8.64 -1.34 -18.66
N PHE A 11 -8.19 -2.61 -18.55
CA PHE A 11 -7.14 -3.10 -19.40
C PHE A 11 -7.35 -4.56 -19.73
N THR A 12 -6.84 -4.98 -20.86
CA THR A 12 -6.69 -6.41 -21.09
C THR A 12 -5.70 -6.97 -20.09
N ARG A 13 -5.90 -8.20 -19.64
CA ARG A 13 -5.04 -8.87 -18.64
C ARG A 13 -3.55 -8.86 -19.01
N ARG A 14 -3.23 -8.76 -20.30
CA ARG A 14 -1.87 -8.72 -20.83
C ARG A 14 -1.27 -7.32 -20.93
N SER A 15 -2.03 -6.27 -20.64
CA SER A 15 -1.50 -4.91 -20.64
C SER A 15 -0.36 -4.78 -19.62
N VAL A 16 0.67 -4.04 -19.99
CA VAL A 16 1.82 -3.79 -19.13
C VAL A 16 1.41 -2.86 -18.01
N PHE A 17 1.60 -3.30 -16.77
CA PHE A 17 1.42 -2.49 -15.57
C PHE A 17 2.67 -1.67 -15.24
N ALA A 18 3.82 -2.31 -15.31
CA ALA A 18 5.10 -1.72 -14.94
C ALA A 18 6.27 -2.38 -15.67
N HIS A 19 7.42 -1.73 -15.62
CA HIS A 19 8.71 -2.34 -15.98
C HIS A 19 9.58 -2.43 -14.73
N ARG A 20 10.19 -3.58 -14.52
CA ARG A 20 11.10 -3.83 -13.41
C ARG A 20 12.29 -4.63 -13.93
N GLU A 21 13.50 -4.11 -13.68
CA GLU A 21 14.76 -4.77 -14.11
C GLU A 21 14.75 -5.16 -15.60
N GLY A 22 14.21 -4.28 -16.46
CA GLY A 22 14.13 -4.51 -17.89
C GLY A 22 13.02 -5.46 -18.35
N ARG A 23 12.20 -5.97 -17.43
CA ARG A 23 11.06 -6.88 -17.75
C ARG A 23 9.74 -6.16 -17.60
N ALA A 24 8.84 -6.39 -18.55
CA ALA A 24 7.46 -5.93 -18.46
C ALA A 24 6.68 -6.82 -17.50
N ILE A 25 5.94 -6.21 -16.58
CA ILE A 25 5.02 -6.87 -15.65
C ILE A 25 3.62 -6.59 -16.14
N SER A 26 2.84 -7.64 -16.40
CA SER A 26 1.45 -7.49 -16.81
C SER A 26 0.54 -7.11 -15.62
N ILE A 27 -0.64 -6.56 -15.95
CA ILE A 27 -1.69 -6.31 -14.94
C ILE A 27 -2.09 -7.63 -14.25
N GLU A 28 -2.16 -8.72 -14.99
CA GLU A 28 -2.48 -10.02 -14.42
C GLU A 28 -1.44 -10.45 -13.37
N GLN A 29 -0.15 -10.28 -13.65
CA GLN A 29 0.91 -10.55 -12.70
C GLN A 29 0.82 -9.63 -11.47
N PHE A 30 0.58 -8.34 -11.67
CA PHE A 30 0.39 -7.38 -10.59
C PHE A 30 -0.76 -7.79 -9.67
N LEU A 31 -1.92 -8.11 -10.23
CA LEU A 31 -3.09 -8.52 -9.44
C LEU A 31 -2.85 -9.83 -8.68
N ARG A 32 -2.12 -10.77 -9.26
CA ARG A 32 -1.70 -12.01 -8.59
C ARG A 32 -0.80 -11.71 -7.40
N ASP A 33 0.21 -10.88 -7.59
CA ASP A 33 1.15 -10.50 -6.53
C ASP A 33 0.43 -9.75 -5.39
N VAL A 34 -0.52 -8.89 -5.73
CA VAL A 34 -1.37 -8.19 -4.75
C VAL A 34 -2.18 -9.18 -3.91
N GLN A 35 -2.80 -10.17 -4.54
CA GLN A 35 -3.60 -11.17 -3.82
C GLN A 35 -2.74 -12.05 -2.92
N LEU A 36 -1.61 -12.54 -3.43
CA LEU A 36 -0.67 -13.35 -2.66
C LEU A 36 -0.15 -12.58 -1.44
N LEU A 37 0.24 -11.34 -1.63
CA LEU A 37 0.69 -10.53 -0.50
C LEU A 37 -0.46 -10.26 0.48
N ALA A 38 -1.66 -9.97 0.00
CA ALA A 38 -2.81 -9.72 0.88
C ALA A 38 -3.11 -10.89 1.83
N GLU A 39 -2.91 -12.13 1.38
CA GLU A 39 -3.07 -13.32 2.22
C GLU A 39 -2.01 -13.43 3.33
N LEU A 40 -0.82 -12.85 3.10
CA LEU A 40 0.31 -12.90 4.03
C LEU A 40 0.35 -11.73 5.02
N LEU A 41 -0.32 -10.62 4.71
CA LEU A 41 -0.32 -9.44 5.58
C LEU A 41 -0.91 -9.76 6.96
N PRO A 42 -0.33 -9.23 8.06
CA PRO A 42 -0.85 -9.44 9.40
C PRO A 42 -2.21 -8.76 9.58
N GLU A 43 -3.01 -9.27 10.52
CA GLU A 43 -4.29 -8.66 10.90
C GLU A 43 -4.07 -7.40 11.76
N ARG A 44 -3.80 -6.31 11.08
CA ARG A 44 -3.53 -4.97 11.63
C ARG A 44 -4.34 -3.94 10.85
N ARG A 45 -4.57 -2.79 11.42
CA ARG A 45 -5.31 -1.71 10.74
C ARG A 45 -4.42 -0.75 9.98
N HIS A 46 -3.17 -0.59 10.42
CA HIS A 46 -2.26 0.40 9.88
C HIS A 46 -0.95 -0.24 9.43
N VAL A 47 -0.48 0.17 8.27
CA VAL A 47 0.79 -0.25 7.70
C VAL A 47 1.65 0.94 7.31
N PHE A 48 2.90 0.91 7.71
CA PHE A 48 3.94 1.77 7.18
C PHE A 48 4.67 1.02 6.06
N ASN A 49 4.31 1.32 4.82
CA ASN A 49 4.93 0.70 3.64
C ASN A 49 6.24 1.41 3.32
N ARG A 50 7.35 0.77 3.65
CA ARG A 50 8.72 1.24 3.50
C ARG A 50 9.45 0.55 2.34
N CYS A 51 8.74 0.04 1.35
CA CYS A 51 9.37 -0.54 0.17
C CYS A 51 10.00 0.55 -0.70
N ALA A 52 11.28 0.40 -1.02
CA ALA A 52 12.01 1.30 -1.92
C ALA A 52 11.77 0.95 -3.40
N ASP A 53 11.59 -0.32 -3.71
CA ASP A 53 11.18 -0.75 -5.04
C ASP A 53 9.74 -0.29 -5.29
N ARG A 54 9.55 0.52 -6.34
CA ARG A 54 8.24 1.12 -6.68
C ARG A 54 7.16 0.09 -6.96
N TYR A 55 7.54 -1.03 -7.56
CA TYR A 55 6.59 -2.11 -7.83
C TYR A 55 6.16 -2.80 -6.53
N ARG A 56 7.11 -3.15 -5.67
CA ARG A 56 6.81 -3.71 -4.33
C ARG A 56 5.99 -2.74 -3.48
N PHE A 57 6.28 -1.44 -3.58
CA PHE A 57 5.45 -0.42 -2.92
C PHE A 57 4.01 -0.45 -3.43
N ALA A 58 3.80 -0.48 -4.76
CA ALA A 58 2.47 -0.53 -5.35
C ALA A 58 1.71 -1.81 -4.99
N VAL A 59 2.39 -2.96 -4.99
CA VAL A 59 1.81 -4.25 -4.56
C VAL A 59 1.44 -4.18 -3.08
N GLY A 60 2.33 -3.68 -2.22
CA GLY A 60 2.09 -3.53 -0.78
C GLY A 60 0.93 -2.60 -0.45
N PHE A 61 0.86 -1.45 -1.11
CA PHE A 61 -0.26 -0.51 -0.95
C PHE A 61 -1.59 -1.13 -1.37
N SER A 62 -1.61 -1.81 -2.51
CA SER A 62 -2.81 -2.44 -3.05
C SER A 62 -3.28 -3.62 -2.19
N ALA A 63 -2.35 -4.45 -1.71
CA ALA A 63 -2.64 -5.56 -0.80
C ALA A 63 -3.23 -5.07 0.53
N ALA A 64 -2.63 -4.03 1.11
CA ALA A 64 -3.15 -3.39 2.32
C ALA A 64 -4.57 -2.83 2.09
N LEU A 65 -4.80 -2.19 0.94
CA LEU A 65 -6.12 -1.68 0.57
C LEU A 65 -7.18 -2.79 0.50
N LEU A 66 -6.86 -3.93 -0.11
CA LEU A 66 -7.76 -5.09 -0.16
C LEU A 66 -8.04 -5.67 1.24
N ARG A 67 -7.08 -5.61 2.15
CA ARG A 67 -7.22 -6.02 3.55
C ARG A 67 -7.91 -4.96 4.43
N ARG A 68 -8.38 -3.86 3.83
CA ARG A 68 -8.95 -2.70 4.54
C ARG A 68 -7.99 -2.07 5.56
N GLN A 69 -6.70 -2.23 5.33
CA GLN A 69 -5.67 -1.55 6.09
C GLN A 69 -5.44 -0.15 5.53
N VAL A 70 -4.97 0.74 6.39
CA VAL A 70 -4.66 2.13 6.05
C VAL A 70 -3.15 2.30 5.94
N SER A 71 -2.68 2.74 4.78
CA SER A 71 -1.26 3.02 4.58
C SER A 71 -0.89 4.37 5.20
N LEU A 72 0.07 4.37 6.11
CA LEU A 72 0.64 5.60 6.68
C LEU A 72 1.79 6.04 5.79
N LEU A 73 1.71 7.27 5.29
CA LEU A 73 2.67 7.85 4.33
C LEU A 73 3.33 9.10 4.93
N PRO A 74 4.28 8.92 5.87
CA PRO A 74 5.01 10.04 6.44
C PRO A 74 5.98 10.65 5.41
N PRO A 75 6.32 11.96 5.55
CA PRO A 75 7.23 12.62 4.62
C PRO A 75 8.69 12.19 4.77
N ASN A 76 9.06 11.62 5.89
CA ASN A 76 10.39 11.11 6.20
C ASN A 76 10.33 10.07 7.33
N GLU A 77 11.49 9.53 7.71
CA GLU A 77 11.63 8.48 8.73
C GLU A 77 12.47 8.96 9.92
N THR A 78 12.33 10.21 10.34
CA THR A 78 13.02 10.68 11.55
C THR A 78 12.52 9.93 12.78
N PRO A 79 13.39 9.67 13.78
CA PRO A 79 12.97 8.97 15.01
C PRO A 79 11.76 9.62 15.68
N ALA A 80 11.73 10.94 15.76
CA ALA A 80 10.60 11.68 16.34
C ALA A 80 9.27 11.43 15.59
N LEU A 81 9.32 11.31 14.25
CA LEU A 81 8.12 11.04 13.47
C LEU A 81 7.69 9.57 13.60
N ILE A 82 8.63 8.64 13.66
CA ILE A 82 8.32 7.23 13.94
C ILE A 82 7.67 7.06 15.31
N ASP A 83 8.20 7.72 16.36
CA ASP A 83 7.60 7.72 17.70
C ASP A 83 6.16 8.27 17.67
N GLN A 84 5.92 9.36 16.94
CA GLN A 84 4.56 9.90 16.75
C GLN A 84 3.64 8.90 16.06
N LEU A 85 4.11 8.20 15.01
CA LEU A 85 3.32 7.18 14.32
C LEU A 85 2.95 6.03 15.26
N VAL A 86 3.91 5.49 16.01
CA VAL A 86 3.69 4.40 16.95
C VAL A 86 2.71 4.81 18.06
N ASN A 87 2.87 5.99 18.60
CA ASN A 87 1.99 6.50 19.67
C ASN A 87 0.56 6.75 19.18
N ARG A 88 0.42 7.26 17.95
CA ARG A 88 -0.90 7.58 17.37
C ARG A 88 -1.61 6.36 16.79
N TYR A 89 -0.84 5.41 16.27
CA TYR A 89 -1.32 4.18 15.63
C TYR A 89 -0.63 2.95 16.24
N PRO A 90 -1.00 2.56 17.47
CA PRO A 90 -0.26 1.53 18.23
C PRO A 90 -0.28 0.13 17.59
N ASP A 91 -1.16 -0.09 16.63
CA ASP A 91 -1.24 -1.34 15.86
C ASP A 91 -0.45 -1.28 14.52
N VAL A 92 0.29 -0.20 14.27
CA VAL A 92 1.07 -0.08 13.02
C VAL A 92 2.18 -1.13 12.94
N TYR A 93 2.35 -1.69 11.77
CA TYR A 93 3.52 -2.49 11.42
C TYR A 93 4.23 -1.91 10.20
N CYS A 94 5.47 -2.29 10.01
CA CYS A 94 6.29 -1.90 8.87
C CYS A 94 6.32 -3.04 7.83
N LEU A 95 6.03 -2.73 6.58
CA LEU A 95 6.30 -3.60 5.43
C LEU A 95 7.51 -3.04 4.69
N SER A 96 8.59 -3.82 4.59
CA SER A 96 9.85 -3.31 4.02
C SER A 96 10.54 -4.33 3.13
N ASP A 97 11.15 -3.85 2.07
CA ASP A 97 12.05 -4.62 1.21
C ASP A 97 13.54 -4.29 1.47
N GLN A 98 13.81 -3.55 2.55
CA GLN A 98 15.13 -3.09 2.94
C GLN A 98 15.46 -3.46 4.39
N ALA A 99 16.76 -3.59 4.67
CA ALA A 99 17.25 -3.66 6.04
C ALA A 99 17.12 -2.31 6.76
N GLY A 100 17.29 -2.31 8.09
CA GLY A 100 17.30 -1.08 8.89
C GLY A 100 15.92 -0.46 9.10
N ALA A 101 14.87 -1.27 9.19
CA ALA A 101 13.57 -0.79 9.62
C ALA A 101 13.64 -0.26 11.08
N PRO A 102 12.80 0.75 11.43
CA PRO A 102 12.77 1.26 12.80
C PRO A 102 12.50 0.15 13.81
N ALA A 103 13.32 0.11 14.88
CA ALA A 103 13.24 -0.94 15.90
C ALA A 103 11.92 -0.93 16.69
N GLU A 104 11.27 0.23 16.74
CA GLU A 104 9.98 0.47 17.39
C GLU A 104 8.80 -0.20 16.66
N LEU A 105 9.00 -0.55 15.39
CA LEU A 105 7.97 -1.13 14.54
C LEU A 105 8.17 -2.64 14.38
N LYS A 106 7.10 -3.41 14.55
CA LYS A 106 7.07 -4.78 14.07
C LYS A 106 7.25 -4.77 12.55
N THR A 107 8.31 -5.38 12.03
CA THR A 107 8.61 -5.38 10.61
C THR A 107 8.30 -6.73 9.98
N MET A 108 7.57 -6.68 8.88
CA MET A 108 7.39 -7.76 7.93
C MET A 108 8.30 -7.48 6.73
N SER A 109 9.23 -8.38 6.45
CA SER A 109 10.00 -8.32 5.20
C SER A 109 9.08 -8.62 4.02
N PHE A 110 9.22 -7.82 2.94
CA PHE A 110 8.48 -8.09 1.72
C PHE A 110 8.86 -9.48 1.19
N PRO A 111 7.90 -10.41 1.05
CA PRO A 111 8.22 -11.78 0.67
C PRO A 111 8.55 -11.89 -0.82
N GLU A 112 9.29 -12.94 -1.20
CA GLU A 112 9.38 -13.31 -2.61
C GLU A 112 8.03 -13.88 -3.06
N LEU A 113 7.39 -13.19 -3.99
CA LEU A 113 6.11 -13.58 -4.55
C LEU A 113 6.35 -14.41 -5.81
N SER A 114 6.75 -15.66 -5.62
CA SER A 114 6.95 -16.63 -6.69
C SER A 114 5.75 -17.58 -6.77
N GLY A 115 4.65 -17.09 -7.29
CA GLY A 115 3.44 -17.90 -7.39
C GLY A 115 3.00 -18.13 -8.83
N SER A 116 2.92 -19.39 -9.22
CA SER A 116 2.14 -19.88 -10.37
C SER A 116 0.67 -20.13 -9.98
N GLY A 117 0.14 -19.32 -9.03
CA GLY A 117 -1.27 -19.41 -8.64
C GLY A 117 -2.21 -19.03 -9.78
N PRO A 118 -3.51 -19.38 -9.69
CA PRO A 118 -4.48 -19.00 -10.70
C PRO A 118 -4.51 -17.46 -10.84
N ALA A 119 -4.64 -17.00 -12.08
CA ALA A 119 -4.83 -15.58 -12.35
C ALA A 119 -6.07 -15.07 -11.62
N ALA A 120 -6.01 -13.83 -11.14
CA ALA A 120 -7.18 -13.16 -10.61
C ALA A 120 -8.33 -13.24 -11.62
N ALA A 121 -9.43 -13.87 -11.24
CA ALA A 121 -10.57 -14.04 -12.14
C ALA A 121 -11.19 -12.69 -12.53
N GLN A 122 -11.09 -11.70 -11.63
CA GLN A 122 -11.66 -10.37 -11.79
C GLN A 122 -10.75 -9.33 -11.15
N VAL A 123 -10.82 -8.09 -11.66
CA VAL A 123 -10.18 -6.94 -11.01
C VAL A 123 -10.91 -6.65 -9.70
N PRO A 124 -10.22 -6.63 -8.55
CA PRO A 124 -10.84 -6.28 -7.29
C PRO A 124 -11.42 -4.86 -7.33
N VAL A 125 -12.56 -4.68 -6.67
CA VAL A 125 -13.21 -3.38 -6.50
C VAL A 125 -13.19 -2.97 -5.03
N VAL A 126 -13.01 -1.67 -4.79
CA VAL A 126 -12.88 -1.11 -3.45
C VAL A 126 -13.91 0.02 -3.27
N PRO A 127 -14.61 0.09 -2.13
CA PRO A 127 -15.51 1.21 -1.85
C PRO A 127 -14.77 2.55 -1.89
N GLY A 128 -15.32 3.51 -2.61
CA GLY A 128 -14.71 4.85 -2.72
C GLY A 128 -14.60 5.59 -1.39
N THR A 129 -15.40 5.22 -0.41
CA THR A 129 -15.38 5.79 0.95
C THR A 129 -14.33 5.15 1.87
N GLN A 130 -13.73 4.02 1.44
CA GLN A 130 -12.71 3.35 2.22
C GLN A 130 -11.46 4.23 2.35
N ILE A 131 -10.97 4.41 3.58
CA ILE A 131 -9.72 5.12 3.82
C ILE A 131 -8.58 4.24 3.30
N ALA A 132 -7.84 4.75 2.33
CA ALA A 132 -6.71 4.06 1.71
C ALA A 132 -5.37 4.47 2.36
N ALA A 133 -5.24 5.74 2.71
CA ALA A 133 -3.99 6.27 3.26
C ALA A 133 -4.22 7.42 4.24
N VAL A 134 -3.20 7.64 5.07
CA VAL A 134 -3.00 8.88 5.83
C VAL A 134 -1.70 9.50 5.34
N VAL A 135 -1.79 10.70 4.79
CA VAL A 135 -0.63 11.51 4.41
C VAL A 135 -0.38 12.54 5.49
N PHE A 136 0.87 12.86 5.72
CA PHE A 136 1.26 13.84 6.75
C PHE A 136 1.85 15.06 6.06
N THR A 137 1.30 16.23 6.35
CA THR A 137 1.80 17.50 5.84
C THR A 137 2.61 18.21 6.92
N SER A 138 3.63 18.96 6.51
CA SER A 138 4.34 19.86 7.43
C SER A 138 3.37 20.94 7.93
N GLY A 139 3.01 20.89 9.21
CA GLY A 139 2.24 21.95 9.85
C GLY A 139 3.10 23.19 10.06
N SER A 140 2.47 24.39 10.11
CA SER A 140 3.14 25.66 10.47
C SER A 140 3.76 25.64 11.89
N THR A 141 3.38 24.68 12.72
CA THR A 141 3.86 24.46 14.10
C THR A 141 5.00 23.45 14.18
N GLY A 142 5.47 22.89 13.05
CA GLY A 142 6.53 21.89 13.00
C GLY A 142 6.07 20.45 13.23
N GLU A 143 4.86 20.21 13.71
CA GLU A 143 4.31 18.86 13.84
C GLU A 143 3.55 18.46 12.58
N PRO A 144 3.81 17.24 12.02
CA PRO A 144 3.09 16.75 10.86
C PRO A 144 1.61 16.53 11.15
N VAL A 145 0.75 17.11 10.32
CA VAL A 145 -0.71 16.96 10.43
C VAL A 145 -1.18 15.82 9.54
N PRO A 146 -1.91 14.82 10.11
CA PRO A 146 -2.41 13.69 9.33
C PRO A 146 -3.68 14.05 8.54
N TRP A 147 -3.69 13.67 7.27
CA TRP A 147 -4.85 13.82 6.38
C TRP A 147 -5.27 12.47 5.83
N ARG A 148 -6.52 12.09 6.08
CA ARG A 148 -7.09 10.86 5.55
C ARG A 148 -7.42 11.01 4.08
N LYS A 149 -7.01 10.03 3.28
CA LYS A 149 -7.33 9.92 1.85
C LYS A 149 -8.18 8.68 1.62
N THR A 150 -9.36 8.88 1.07
CA THR A 150 -10.21 7.76 0.65
C THR A 150 -9.78 7.23 -0.71
N TRP A 151 -10.08 5.96 -0.99
CA TRP A 151 -9.79 5.38 -2.29
C TRP A 151 -10.39 6.19 -3.43
N GLY A 152 -11.65 6.56 -3.31
CA GLY A 152 -12.33 7.38 -4.31
C GLY A 152 -11.69 8.77 -4.52
N SER A 153 -11.11 9.38 -3.47
CA SER A 153 -10.39 10.64 -3.65
C SER A 153 -9.08 10.47 -4.40
N LEU A 154 -8.36 9.36 -4.13
CA LEU A 154 -7.11 9.05 -4.85
C LEU A 154 -7.39 8.76 -6.33
N VAL A 155 -8.39 7.94 -6.63
CA VAL A 155 -8.77 7.63 -8.03
C VAL A 155 -9.15 8.90 -8.79
N ARG A 156 -10.01 9.74 -8.20
CA ARG A 156 -10.41 11.00 -8.85
C ARG A 156 -9.28 12.01 -9.03
N SER A 157 -8.25 11.95 -8.20
CA SER A 157 -7.07 12.82 -8.35
C SER A 157 -6.10 12.34 -9.43
N ALA A 158 -6.24 11.09 -9.88
CA ALA A 158 -5.40 10.48 -10.91
C ALA A 158 -6.02 10.55 -12.33
N LEU A 159 -7.26 10.99 -12.43
CA LEU A 159 -8.00 11.19 -13.70
C LEU A 159 -7.85 12.61 -14.20
#